data_cb8fed58ffc4989cd887a2b0a68023a8
#
_entry.id   cb8fed58ffc4989cd887a2b0a68023a8
#
_cell.length_a   1.000
_cell.length_b   1.000
_cell.length_c   1.000
_cell.angle_alpha   90.00
_cell.angle_beta   90.00
_cell.angle_gamma   90.00
#
_symmetry.space_group_name_H-M   'P 1'
#
loop_
_entity.id
_entity.type
_entity.pdbx_description
1 polymer ?
#
loop_
_entity_poly.entity_id
_entity_poly.type
_entity_poly.pdbx_seq_one_letter_code
_entity_poly.pdbx_strand_id
1 'polypeptide(L)'
;MNSRLLSELSSMPHGIIGISASGKMGKSALAFAIAEYVPNLRSRRRFLFETAQADLSCFPGFELITDLDDVPPGSLVIIEDLGRIFGARGSAQNQMLPRWLGVISHKGIVVIFTIQSLSDADISLFRSQNFIELHKIMWDEDLQFERPEFRESATYANLMIRRFAMEYPEIPRAAMVFSPRYSEVTAWPLPEWWSDDCAHFLRDVRLTDGRKARS
;
A
#
# COMPACT_ATOMS: atom_id res chain seq x y z
N MET A 1 -1.60 9.68 -16.35
CA MET A 1 -2.18 9.69 -14.97
C MET A 1 -3.64 10.04 -15.07
N ASN A 2 -4.52 9.19 -14.53
CA ASN A 2 -5.97 9.42 -14.64
C ASN A 2 -6.40 10.60 -13.75
N SER A 3 -7.19 11.53 -14.32
CA SER A 3 -7.59 12.76 -13.64
C SER A 3 -8.54 12.53 -12.46
N ARG A 4 -9.36 11.43 -12.48
CA ARG A 4 -10.32 11.14 -11.40
C ARG A 4 -9.63 10.67 -10.13
N LEU A 5 -8.75 9.67 -10.23
CA LEU A 5 -7.99 9.18 -9.08
C LEU A 5 -7.12 10.31 -8.49
N LEU A 6 -6.42 11.06 -9.34
CA LEU A 6 -5.61 12.18 -8.87
C LEU A 6 -6.45 13.22 -8.13
N SER A 7 -7.63 13.58 -8.65
CA SER A 7 -8.54 14.52 -8.01
C SER A 7 -9.04 14.01 -6.65
N GLU A 8 -9.41 12.72 -6.57
CA GLU A 8 -9.87 12.10 -5.32
C GLU A 8 -8.77 12.07 -4.26
N LEU A 9 -7.56 11.61 -4.63
CA LEU A 9 -6.43 11.58 -3.72
C LEU A 9 -5.97 12.98 -3.29
N SER A 10 -6.03 13.97 -4.20
CA SER A 10 -5.64 15.35 -3.89
C SER A 10 -6.60 16.04 -2.91
N SER A 11 -7.84 15.60 -2.85
CA SER A 11 -8.86 16.12 -1.93
C SER A 11 -9.03 15.26 -0.65
N MET A 12 -8.30 14.13 -0.53
CA MET A 12 -8.44 13.19 0.56
C MET A 12 -7.83 13.74 1.86
N PRO A 13 -8.64 14.09 2.88
CA PRO A 13 -8.11 14.60 4.16
C PRO A 13 -7.51 13.46 5.00
N HIS A 14 -8.08 12.28 4.92
CA HIS A 14 -7.66 11.03 5.56
C HIS A 14 -8.21 9.85 4.78
N GLY A 15 -7.59 8.70 4.88
CA GLY A 15 -8.10 7.50 4.22
C GLY A 15 -7.05 6.40 4.11
N ILE A 16 -7.47 5.33 3.46
CA ILE A 16 -6.66 4.12 3.29
C ILE A 16 -6.57 3.80 1.80
N ILE A 17 -5.36 3.57 1.32
CA ILE A 17 -5.07 3.13 -0.05
C ILE A 17 -4.41 1.77 0.06
N GLY A 18 -5.07 0.71 -0.41
CA GLY A 18 -4.54 -0.64 -0.45
C GLY A 18 -4.04 -1.00 -1.84
N ILE A 19 -2.83 -1.54 -1.94
CA ILE A 19 -2.23 -1.97 -3.21
C ILE A 19 -1.95 -3.46 -3.15
N SER A 20 -2.69 -4.24 -3.93
CA SER A 20 -2.55 -5.70 -4.00
C SER A 20 -1.94 -6.16 -5.32
N ALA A 21 -1.11 -7.18 -5.25
CA ALA A 21 -0.55 -7.89 -6.41
C ALA A 21 0.31 -9.07 -5.96
N SER A 22 0.60 -9.98 -6.87
CA SER A 22 1.65 -10.99 -6.68
C SER A 22 3.03 -10.38 -6.40
N GLY A 23 3.94 -11.19 -5.92
CA GLY A 23 5.33 -10.78 -5.67
C GLY A 23 5.98 -10.15 -6.91
N LYS A 24 6.82 -9.14 -6.71
CA LYS A 24 7.61 -8.46 -7.76
C LYS A 24 6.80 -7.73 -8.85
N MET A 25 5.50 -7.53 -8.65
CA MET A 25 4.64 -6.80 -9.60
C MET A 25 4.66 -5.28 -9.42
N GLY A 26 5.59 -4.73 -8.60
CA GLY A 26 5.81 -3.29 -8.45
C GLY A 26 4.77 -2.59 -7.57
N LYS A 27 4.28 -3.25 -6.52
CA LYS A 27 3.40 -2.64 -5.50
C LYS A 27 4.06 -1.44 -4.82
N SER A 28 5.28 -1.66 -4.30
CA SER A 28 6.07 -0.62 -3.63
C SER A 28 6.28 0.58 -4.53
N ALA A 29 6.73 0.35 -5.77
CA ALA A 29 6.91 1.40 -6.75
C ALA A 29 5.64 2.23 -6.98
N LEU A 30 4.47 1.60 -7.01
CA LEU A 30 3.19 2.29 -7.12
C LEU A 30 2.86 3.09 -5.85
N ALA A 31 3.09 2.54 -4.66
CA ALA A 31 2.85 3.23 -3.39
C ALA A 31 3.66 4.53 -3.30
N PHE A 32 4.94 4.46 -3.60
CA PHE A 32 5.83 5.62 -3.59
C PHE A 32 5.54 6.60 -4.73
N ALA A 33 5.12 6.12 -5.91
CA ALA A 33 4.69 6.99 -7.00
C ALA A 33 3.45 7.81 -6.62
N ILE A 34 2.47 7.20 -5.96
CA ILE A 34 1.29 7.90 -5.44
C ILE A 34 1.71 8.96 -4.41
N ALA A 35 2.59 8.59 -3.46
CA ALA A 35 3.10 9.51 -2.45
C ALA A 35 3.86 10.71 -3.04
N GLU A 36 4.55 10.52 -4.17
CA GLU A 36 5.36 11.56 -4.82
C GLU A 36 4.53 12.46 -5.74
N TYR A 37 3.61 11.88 -6.52
CA TYR A 37 2.94 12.63 -7.58
C TYR A 37 1.57 13.19 -7.19
N VAL A 38 1.02 12.81 -6.03
CA VAL A 38 -0.21 13.41 -5.50
C VAL A 38 0.15 14.63 -4.63
N PRO A 39 -0.18 15.86 -5.04
CA PRO A 39 0.31 17.07 -4.35
C PRO A 39 -0.04 17.12 -2.86
N ASN A 40 -1.26 16.74 -2.49
CA ASN A 40 -1.69 16.67 -1.09
C ASN A 40 -0.87 15.66 -0.27
N LEU A 41 -0.51 14.52 -0.84
CA LEU A 41 0.26 13.48 -0.15
C LEU A 41 1.75 13.87 -0.07
N ARG A 42 2.28 14.45 -1.15
CA ARG A 42 3.67 14.93 -1.20
C ARG A 42 3.96 16.02 -0.17
N SER A 43 3.00 16.88 0.10
CA SER A 43 3.17 18.00 1.05
C SER A 43 3.10 17.58 2.52
N ARG A 44 2.68 16.36 2.83
CA ARG A 44 2.61 15.83 4.20
C ARG A 44 3.99 15.42 4.70
N ARG A 45 4.14 15.31 6.04
CA ARG A 45 5.24 14.51 6.59
C ARG A 45 5.02 13.06 6.20
N ARG A 46 6.06 12.41 5.68
CA ARG A 46 5.96 11.09 5.07
C ARG A 46 6.76 10.09 5.89
N PHE A 47 6.12 9.01 6.27
CA PHE A 47 6.70 7.96 7.09
C PHE A 47 6.64 6.63 6.36
N LEU A 48 7.71 5.86 6.50
CA LEU A 48 7.71 4.43 6.21
C LEU A 48 7.63 3.69 7.54
N PHE A 49 6.56 2.90 7.72
CA PHE A 49 6.41 2.08 8.90
C PHE A 49 7.12 0.75 8.71
N GLU A 50 8.05 0.46 9.60
CA GLU A 50 8.78 -0.81 9.62
C GLU A 50 9.18 -1.16 11.06
N THR A 51 8.96 -2.40 11.47
CA THR A 51 9.28 -2.88 12.82
C THR A 51 10.77 -3.17 13.03
N ALA A 52 11.53 -3.24 11.95
CA ALA A 52 12.97 -3.43 11.99
C ALA A 52 13.71 -2.15 11.56
N GLN A 53 14.99 -2.03 11.95
CA GLN A 53 15.81 -0.95 11.42
C GLN A 53 16.03 -1.14 9.92
N ALA A 54 15.62 -0.16 9.12
CA ALA A 54 15.79 -0.14 7.68
C ALA A 54 16.57 1.11 7.26
N ASP A 55 17.42 0.98 6.25
CA ASP A 55 18.08 2.11 5.62
C ASP A 55 17.11 2.80 4.64
N LEU A 56 16.77 4.05 4.93
CA LEU A 56 15.90 4.86 4.08
C LEU A 56 16.66 5.81 3.15
N SER A 57 17.96 5.64 2.97
CA SER A 57 18.79 6.52 2.13
C SER A 57 18.28 6.65 0.69
N CYS A 58 17.61 5.61 0.18
CA CYS A 58 16.99 5.60 -1.15
C CYS A 58 15.59 6.23 -1.20
N PHE A 59 14.99 6.65 -0.05
CA PHE A 59 13.64 7.22 0.01
C PHE A 59 13.66 8.70 0.44
N PRO A 60 13.94 9.64 -0.45
CA PRO A 60 14.06 11.05 -0.09
C PRO A 60 12.77 11.60 0.52
N GLY A 61 12.92 12.23 1.70
CA GLY A 61 11.83 12.86 2.42
C GLY A 61 10.88 11.89 3.15
N PHE A 62 11.28 10.64 3.32
CA PHE A 62 10.62 9.70 4.24
C PHE A 62 11.41 9.55 5.53
N GLU A 63 10.70 9.42 6.63
CA GLU A 63 11.23 9.13 7.95
C GLU A 63 10.82 7.70 8.35
N LEU A 64 11.72 6.97 9.02
CA LEU A 64 11.37 5.66 9.58
C LEU A 64 10.53 5.84 10.84
N ILE A 65 9.46 5.08 10.96
CA ILE A 65 8.68 5.00 12.19
C ILE A 65 8.44 3.53 12.55
N THR A 66 8.62 3.20 13.81
CA THR A 66 8.53 1.82 14.34
C THR A 66 7.30 1.60 15.22
N ASP A 67 6.65 2.67 15.64
CA ASP A 67 5.40 2.65 16.40
C ASP A 67 4.35 3.53 15.72
N LEU A 68 3.17 2.98 15.45
CA LEU A 68 2.07 3.69 14.81
C LEU A 68 1.49 4.80 15.71
N ASP A 69 1.64 4.67 17.02
CA ASP A 69 1.15 5.69 17.97
C ASP A 69 1.97 6.99 17.89
N ASP A 70 3.22 6.91 17.43
CA ASP A 70 4.11 8.05 17.23
C ASP A 70 3.82 8.83 15.95
N VAL A 71 2.92 8.36 15.08
CA VAL A 71 2.58 9.06 13.83
C VAL A 71 1.90 10.39 14.11
N PRO A 72 2.49 11.52 13.66
CA PRO A 72 1.90 12.84 13.86
C PRO A 72 0.60 13.03 13.06
N PRO A 73 -0.33 13.88 13.53
CA PRO A 73 -1.50 14.27 12.74
C PRO A 73 -1.11 14.88 11.37
N GLY A 74 -1.95 14.63 10.36
CA GLY A 74 -1.77 15.16 9.02
C GLY A 74 -0.70 14.45 8.19
N SER A 75 -0.16 13.32 8.66
CA SER A 75 0.91 12.58 8.00
C SER A 75 0.42 11.66 6.88
N LEU A 76 1.37 11.22 6.05
CA LEU A 76 1.26 10.07 5.17
C LEU A 76 2.11 8.93 5.74
N VAL A 77 1.55 7.73 5.80
CA VAL A 77 2.27 6.54 6.24
C VAL A 77 2.22 5.48 5.14
N ILE A 78 3.38 4.95 4.77
CA ILE A 78 3.46 3.76 3.90
C ILE A 78 3.79 2.56 4.77
N ILE A 79 3.06 1.46 4.56
CA ILE A 79 3.28 0.16 5.23
C ILE A 79 3.56 -0.86 4.13
N GLU A 80 4.81 -1.29 4.02
CA GLU A 80 5.21 -2.29 3.04
C GLU A 80 4.94 -3.70 3.54
N ASP A 81 4.26 -4.49 2.69
CA ASP A 81 3.91 -5.89 2.97
C ASP A 81 3.15 -6.05 4.30
N LEU A 82 1.92 -5.52 4.31
CA LEU A 82 1.04 -5.51 5.48
C LEU A 82 0.92 -6.90 6.13
N GLY A 83 0.83 -7.97 5.32
CA GLY A 83 0.72 -9.34 5.79
C GLY A 83 1.94 -9.81 6.58
N ARG A 84 3.13 -9.31 6.26
CA ARG A 84 4.37 -9.61 7.00
C ARG A 84 4.38 -8.94 8.39
N ILE A 85 3.90 -7.71 8.46
CA ILE A 85 3.93 -6.91 9.70
C ILE A 85 2.74 -7.26 10.61
N PHE A 86 1.57 -7.39 10.01
CA PHE A 86 0.30 -7.61 10.71
C PHE A 86 -0.39 -8.89 10.21
N GLY A 87 0.32 -10.02 10.22
CA GLY A 87 -0.19 -11.31 9.72
C GLY A 87 -1.55 -11.69 10.33
N ALA A 88 -2.40 -12.30 9.53
CA ALA A 88 -3.84 -12.45 9.74
C ALA A 88 -4.30 -13.25 10.98
N ARG A 89 -3.43 -13.87 11.78
CA ARG A 89 -3.89 -14.76 12.85
C ARG A 89 -3.12 -14.65 14.17
N GLY A 90 -3.77 -14.03 15.16
CA GLY A 90 -3.54 -14.40 16.59
C GLY A 90 -2.44 -13.64 17.34
N SER A 91 -1.82 -12.61 16.81
CA SER A 91 -0.82 -11.82 17.56
C SER A 91 -1.45 -10.53 18.16
N ALA A 92 -0.88 -10.04 19.27
CA ALA A 92 -1.27 -8.75 19.84
C ALA A 92 -1.12 -7.60 18.82
N GLN A 93 -0.22 -7.72 17.87
CA GLN A 93 -0.04 -6.79 16.75
C GLN A 93 -1.26 -6.71 15.84
N ASN A 94 -2.02 -7.80 15.67
CA ASN A 94 -3.23 -7.80 14.86
C ASN A 94 -4.36 -6.95 15.43
N GLN A 95 -4.34 -6.65 16.75
CA GLN A 95 -5.31 -5.75 17.36
C GLN A 95 -4.88 -4.27 17.28
N MET A 96 -3.59 -4.01 17.07
CA MET A 96 -3.07 -2.64 16.95
C MET A 96 -3.58 -1.96 15.68
N LEU A 97 -3.47 -2.62 14.55
CA LEU A 97 -3.81 -2.02 13.26
C LEU A 97 -5.29 -1.57 13.18
N PRO A 98 -6.32 -2.40 13.50
CA PRO A 98 -7.70 -1.95 13.51
C PRO A 98 -7.97 -0.79 14.49
N ARG A 99 -7.32 -0.80 15.66
CA ARG A 99 -7.45 0.30 16.63
C ARG A 99 -6.85 1.60 16.09
N TRP A 100 -5.65 1.51 15.52
CA TRP A 100 -4.97 2.66 14.92
C TRP A 100 -5.77 3.22 13.74
N LEU A 101 -6.30 2.35 12.88
CA LEU A 101 -7.16 2.76 11.76
C LEU A 101 -8.44 3.47 12.22
N GLY A 102 -8.96 3.13 13.39
CA GLY A 102 -10.09 3.85 14.01
C GLY A 102 -9.78 5.30 14.32
N VAL A 103 -8.50 5.67 14.50
CA VAL A 103 -8.11 7.04 14.84
C VAL A 103 -7.52 7.86 13.69
N ILE A 104 -7.22 7.24 12.54
CA ILE A 104 -6.59 7.94 11.40
C ILE A 104 -7.46 9.09 10.87
N SER A 105 -8.79 8.94 10.91
CA SER A 105 -9.72 10.00 10.51
C SER A 105 -9.63 11.21 11.42
N HIS A 106 -9.52 11.00 12.73
CA HIS A 106 -9.39 12.06 13.72
C HIS A 106 -8.02 12.77 13.65
N LYS A 107 -6.98 12.02 13.27
CA LYS A 107 -5.64 12.57 13.10
C LYS A 107 -5.39 13.13 11.69
N GLY A 108 -6.30 12.98 10.73
CA GLY A 108 -6.10 13.42 9.34
C GLY A 108 -4.98 12.65 8.62
N ILE A 109 -4.75 11.38 8.97
CA ILE A 109 -3.67 10.56 8.41
C ILE A 109 -4.15 9.86 7.15
N VAL A 110 -3.28 9.78 6.14
CA VAL A 110 -3.46 8.89 4.97
C VAL A 110 -2.51 7.71 5.10
N VAL A 111 -3.01 6.51 4.88
CA VAL A 111 -2.24 5.27 4.91
C VAL A 111 -2.21 4.68 3.52
N ILE A 112 -1.03 4.34 3.03
CA ILE A 112 -0.85 3.49 1.84
C ILE A 112 -0.24 2.18 2.33
N PHE A 113 -0.87 1.05 2.03
CA PHE A 113 -0.25 -0.23 2.32
C PHE A 113 -0.12 -1.09 1.07
N THR A 114 0.92 -1.94 1.05
CA THR A 114 1.05 -2.98 0.05
C THR A 114 0.77 -4.35 0.67
N ILE A 115 0.20 -5.25 -0.12
CA ILE A 115 -0.12 -6.60 0.33
C ILE A 115 -0.04 -7.59 -0.84
N GLN A 116 0.35 -8.83 -0.57
CA GLN A 116 0.40 -9.86 -1.62
C GLN A 116 -0.94 -10.55 -1.80
N SER A 117 -1.61 -10.88 -0.72
CA SER A 117 -2.96 -11.45 -0.71
C SER A 117 -3.87 -10.62 0.18
N LEU A 118 -5.01 -10.18 -0.34
CA LEU A 118 -6.03 -9.46 0.43
C LEU A 118 -6.61 -10.35 1.55
N SER A 119 -6.51 -11.66 1.38
CA SER A 119 -6.93 -12.64 2.38
C SER A 119 -6.06 -12.64 3.64
N ASP A 120 -4.86 -12.07 3.57
CA ASP A 120 -3.95 -11.92 4.70
C ASP A 120 -4.26 -10.69 5.57
N ALA A 121 -5.16 -9.82 5.12
CA ALA A 121 -5.57 -8.64 5.87
C ALA A 121 -6.90 -8.85 6.62
N ASP A 122 -7.08 -8.07 7.69
CA ASP A 122 -8.37 -8.01 8.37
C ASP A 122 -9.42 -7.34 7.46
N ILE A 123 -10.60 -7.97 7.33
CA ILE A 123 -11.68 -7.49 6.46
C ILE A 123 -12.20 -6.10 6.87
N SER A 124 -12.00 -5.68 8.11
CA SER A 124 -12.39 -4.36 8.59
C SER A 124 -11.67 -3.22 7.86
N LEU A 125 -10.45 -3.47 7.34
CA LEU A 125 -9.69 -2.52 6.52
C LEU A 125 -10.46 -2.09 5.28
N PHE A 126 -11.09 -3.07 4.61
CA PHE A 126 -11.79 -2.87 3.34
C PHE A 126 -13.19 -2.26 3.50
N ARG A 127 -13.66 -2.14 4.74
CA ARG A 127 -14.96 -1.54 5.09
C ARG A 127 -14.87 -0.07 5.46
N SER A 128 -13.67 0.51 5.44
CA SER A 128 -13.47 1.94 5.70
C SER A 128 -14.16 2.78 4.62
N GLN A 129 -14.86 3.85 5.02
CA GLN A 129 -15.59 4.73 4.09
C GLN A 129 -14.69 5.43 3.06
N ASN A 130 -13.41 5.61 3.40
CA ASN A 130 -12.41 6.25 2.53
C ASN A 130 -11.33 5.24 2.11
N PHE A 131 -11.75 4.03 1.73
CA PHE A 131 -10.86 3.01 1.21
C PHE A 131 -10.82 3.05 -0.32
N ILE A 132 -9.62 3.13 -0.88
CA ILE A 132 -9.35 3.00 -2.32
C ILE A 132 -8.47 1.78 -2.50
N GLU A 133 -8.88 0.88 -3.35
CA GLU A 133 -8.16 -0.33 -3.67
C GLU A 133 -7.51 -0.22 -5.05
N LEU A 134 -6.23 -0.56 -5.14
CA LEU A 134 -5.49 -0.67 -6.38
C LEU A 134 -4.98 -2.10 -6.55
N HIS A 135 -5.35 -2.71 -7.66
CA HIS A 135 -4.82 -4.00 -8.05
C HIS A 135 -3.78 -3.85 -9.16
N LYS A 136 -2.66 -4.54 -9.01
CA LYS A 136 -1.79 -4.89 -10.13
C LYS A 136 -2.02 -6.35 -10.49
N ILE A 137 -1.23 -6.88 -11.43
CA ILE A 137 -1.39 -8.27 -11.84
C ILE A 137 -1.16 -9.22 -10.65
N MET A 138 -2.09 -10.13 -10.48
CA MET A 138 -2.00 -11.26 -9.56
C MET A 138 -1.94 -12.56 -10.37
N TRP A 139 -0.97 -13.42 -10.08
CA TRP A 139 -0.82 -14.70 -10.78
C TRP A 139 -1.97 -15.65 -10.46
N ASP A 140 -2.29 -16.55 -11.39
CA ASP A 140 -3.40 -17.50 -11.22
C ASP A 140 -3.18 -18.41 -10.00
N GLU A 141 -1.91 -18.74 -9.68
CA GLU A 141 -1.53 -19.49 -8.48
C GLU A 141 -1.86 -18.74 -7.18
N ASP A 142 -1.69 -17.42 -7.17
CA ASP A 142 -2.02 -16.60 -6.00
C ASP A 142 -3.54 -16.38 -5.88
N LEU A 143 -4.22 -16.19 -7.03
CA LEU A 143 -5.67 -15.99 -7.07
C LEU A 143 -6.46 -17.14 -6.44
N GLN A 144 -5.98 -18.38 -6.55
CA GLN A 144 -6.67 -19.54 -5.97
C GLN A 144 -6.73 -19.49 -4.44
N PHE A 145 -5.81 -18.79 -3.77
CA PHE A 145 -5.77 -18.65 -2.31
C PHE A 145 -6.53 -17.42 -1.81
N GLU A 146 -6.98 -16.54 -2.72
CA GLU A 146 -7.80 -15.40 -2.35
C GLU A 146 -9.21 -15.83 -1.88
N ARG A 147 -9.78 -15.08 -0.95
CA ARG A 147 -11.21 -15.22 -0.57
C ARG A 147 -12.08 -14.97 -1.80
N PRO A 148 -13.22 -15.65 -1.92
CA PRO A 148 -14.09 -15.52 -3.10
C PRO A 148 -14.40 -14.06 -3.49
N GLU A 149 -14.71 -13.22 -2.51
CA GLU A 149 -15.03 -11.80 -2.72
C GLU A 149 -13.88 -10.99 -3.30
N PHE A 150 -12.63 -11.32 -2.93
CA PHE A 150 -11.43 -10.65 -3.47
C PHE A 150 -10.96 -11.27 -4.78
N ARG A 151 -11.18 -12.57 -4.96
CA ARG A 151 -10.81 -13.28 -6.19
C ARG A 151 -11.52 -12.72 -7.40
N GLU A 152 -12.80 -12.40 -7.28
CA GLU A 152 -13.58 -11.83 -8.38
C GLU A 152 -13.03 -10.47 -8.81
N SER A 153 -12.80 -9.56 -7.87
CA SER A 153 -12.24 -8.24 -8.16
C SER A 153 -10.82 -8.32 -8.74
N ALA A 154 -9.96 -9.20 -8.19
CA ALA A 154 -8.60 -9.40 -8.70
C ALA A 154 -8.58 -10.01 -10.10
N THR A 155 -9.47 -10.96 -10.39
CA THR A 155 -9.64 -11.54 -11.74
C THR A 155 -10.08 -10.49 -12.75
N TYR A 156 -11.06 -9.67 -12.37
CA TYR A 156 -11.51 -8.55 -13.20
C TYR A 156 -10.39 -7.53 -13.42
N ALA A 157 -9.64 -7.19 -12.39
CA ALA A 157 -8.48 -6.30 -12.48
C ALA A 157 -7.43 -6.83 -13.47
N ASN A 158 -7.09 -8.12 -13.37
CA ASN A 158 -6.15 -8.76 -14.30
C ASN A 158 -6.61 -8.62 -15.76
N LEU A 159 -7.89 -8.88 -16.02
CA LEU A 159 -8.48 -8.76 -17.36
C LEU A 159 -8.35 -7.33 -17.89
N MET A 160 -8.73 -6.35 -17.08
CA MET A 160 -8.72 -4.94 -17.48
C MET A 160 -7.31 -4.40 -17.70
N ILE A 161 -6.36 -4.78 -16.83
CA ILE A 161 -4.96 -4.39 -16.98
C ILE A 161 -4.34 -5.00 -18.23
N ARG A 162 -4.59 -6.30 -18.51
CA ARG A 162 -4.09 -6.97 -19.72
C ARG A 162 -4.68 -6.32 -20.98
N ARG A 163 -5.96 -6.01 -20.99
CA ARG A 163 -6.61 -5.29 -22.11
C ARG A 163 -5.98 -3.92 -22.33
N PHE A 164 -5.79 -3.16 -21.26
CA PHE A 164 -5.15 -1.85 -21.32
C PHE A 164 -3.72 -1.96 -21.88
N ALA A 165 -2.93 -2.94 -21.44
CA ALA A 165 -1.57 -3.16 -21.92
C ALA A 165 -1.50 -3.55 -23.41
N MET A 166 -2.54 -4.22 -23.94
CA MET A 166 -2.65 -4.49 -25.39
C MET A 166 -2.99 -3.24 -26.20
N GLU A 167 -3.83 -2.36 -25.66
CA GLU A 167 -4.27 -1.13 -26.31
C GLU A 167 -3.20 -0.03 -26.22
N TYR A 168 -2.43 0.00 -25.11
CA TYR A 168 -1.41 1.02 -24.82
C TYR A 168 -0.09 0.36 -24.39
N PRO A 169 0.61 -0.34 -25.31
CA PRO A 169 1.81 -1.11 -24.97
C PRO A 169 2.98 -0.24 -24.50
N GLU A 170 2.98 1.06 -24.83
CA GLU A 170 3.98 2.04 -24.41
C GLU A 170 3.79 2.50 -22.95
N ILE A 171 2.64 2.21 -22.33
CA ILE A 171 2.33 2.63 -20.97
C ILE A 171 2.55 1.45 -20.00
N PRO A 172 3.74 1.32 -19.41
CA PRO A 172 3.99 0.28 -18.43
C PRO A 172 3.31 0.58 -17.09
N ARG A 173 3.24 -0.44 -16.22
CA ARG A 173 2.87 -0.30 -14.81
C ARG A 173 1.42 0.13 -14.55
N ALA A 174 0.51 -0.34 -15.39
CA ALA A 174 -0.91 -0.16 -15.13
C ALA A 174 -1.36 -0.83 -13.82
N ALA A 175 -2.39 -0.25 -13.22
CA ALA A 175 -3.12 -0.79 -12.08
C ALA A 175 -4.60 -0.53 -12.26
N MET A 176 -5.45 -1.44 -11.77
CA MET A 176 -6.90 -1.24 -11.70
C MET A 176 -7.25 -0.57 -10.38
N VAL A 177 -8.03 0.48 -10.43
CA VAL A 177 -8.54 1.21 -9.26
C VAL A 177 -9.97 0.78 -9.00
N PHE A 178 -10.28 0.49 -7.74
CA PHE A 178 -11.64 0.37 -7.23
C PHE A 178 -11.84 1.44 -6.16
N SER A 179 -12.65 2.41 -6.47
CA SER A 179 -13.14 3.43 -5.55
C SER A 179 -14.65 3.23 -5.35
N PRO A 180 -15.23 3.68 -4.25
CA PRO A 180 -16.69 3.66 -4.09
C PRO A 180 -17.47 4.38 -5.18
N ARG A 181 -16.80 5.20 -5.98
CA ARG A 181 -17.44 6.05 -7.01
C ARG A 181 -17.20 5.59 -8.44
N TYR A 182 -16.11 4.85 -8.70
CA TYR A 182 -15.71 4.43 -10.04
C TYR A 182 -14.69 3.28 -9.98
N SER A 183 -14.57 2.62 -11.13
CA SER A 183 -13.50 1.65 -11.38
C SER A 183 -12.84 1.98 -12.70
N GLU A 184 -11.50 2.05 -12.73
CA GLU A 184 -10.75 2.43 -13.93
C GLU A 184 -9.31 1.92 -13.90
N VAL A 185 -8.70 1.76 -15.08
CA VAL A 185 -7.27 1.48 -15.17
C VAL A 185 -6.49 2.79 -15.12
N THR A 186 -5.46 2.82 -14.32
CA THR A 186 -4.52 3.94 -14.18
C THR A 186 -3.09 3.47 -14.38
N ALA A 187 -2.21 4.39 -14.75
CA ALA A 187 -0.78 4.15 -14.83
C ALA A 187 -0.02 5.31 -14.19
N TRP A 188 1.07 4.99 -13.50
CA TRP A 188 1.88 5.95 -12.78
C TRP A 188 3.33 5.85 -13.21
N PRO A 189 4.02 6.97 -13.47
CA PRO A 189 5.45 6.96 -13.67
C PRO A 189 6.16 6.53 -12.38
N LEU A 190 7.39 6.03 -12.50
CA LEU A 190 8.23 5.85 -11.32
C LEU A 190 8.66 7.22 -10.79
N PRO A 191 8.83 7.36 -9.47
CA PRO A 191 9.55 8.52 -8.93
C PRO A 191 10.95 8.61 -9.56
N GLU A 192 11.44 9.81 -9.81
CA GLU A 192 12.74 10.03 -10.44
C GLU A 192 13.90 9.42 -9.63
N TRP A 193 13.74 9.35 -8.32
CA TRP A 193 14.70 8.77 -7.38
C TRP A 193 14.58 7.24 -7.21
N TRP A 194 13.58 6.61 -7.81
CA TRP A 194 13.36 5.17 -7.66
C TRP A 194 14.46 4.35 -8.34
N SER A 195 15.07 3.45 -7.59
CA SER A 195 16.11 2.53 -8.05
C SER A 195 15.81 1.08 -7.64
N ASP A 196 16.60 0.16 -8.13
CA ASP A 196 16.53 -1.25 -7.71
C ASP A 196 16.87 -1.43 -6.22
N ASP A 197 17.71 -0.57 -5.65
CA ASP A 197 18.02 -0.59 -4.22
C ASP A 197 16.78 -0.29 -3.38
N CYS A 198 15.93 0.65 -3.83
CA CYS A 198 14.66 0.95 -3.16
C CYS A 198 13.72 -0.27 -3.17
N ALA A 199 13.74 -1.07 -4.25
CA ALA A 199 12.94 -2.29 -4.35
C ALA A 199 13.43 -3.40 -3.40
N HIS A 200 14.63 -3.28 -2.87
CA HIS A 200 15.29 -4.28 -2.05
C HIS A 200 15.73 -3.75 -0.67
N PHE A 201 15.22 -2.62 -0.23
CA PHE A 201 15.63 -1.96 1.02
C PHE A 201 15.49 -2.83 2.28
N LEU A 202 14.64 -3.87 2.23
CA LEU A 202 14.49 -4.85 3.31
C LEU A 202 15.45 -6.05 3.20
N ARG A 203 16.31 -6.13 2.17
CA ARG A 203 17.18 -7.29 1.93
C ARG A 203 18.10 -7.57 3.11
N ASP A 204 18.65 -6.53 3.72
CA ASP A 204 19.65 -6.63 4.77
C ASP A 204 19.05 -6.44 6.19
N VAL A 205 17.72 -6.31 6.26
CA VAL A 205 17.01 -6.20 7.53
C VAL A 205 17.07 -7.53 8.25
N ARG A 206 17.73 -7.56 9.39
CA ARG A 206 17.71 -8.70 10.30
C ARG A 206 16.40 -8.66 11.09
N LEU A 207 15.56 -9.67 10.87
CA LEU A 207 14.43 -9.92 11.75
C LEU A 207 15.02 -10.28 13.13
N THR A 208 15.07 -9.31 14.02
CA THR A 208 15.41 -9.60 15.41
C THR A 208 14.25 -10.41 15.98
N ASP A 209 14.50 -11.70 16.24
CA ASP A 209 13.58 -12.52 17.01
C ASP A 209 13.14 -11.72 18.24
N GLY A 210 11.82 -11.56 18.41
CA GLY A 210 11.20 -10.85 19.55
C GLY A 210 11.46 -11.52 20.92
N ARG A 211 12.61 -12.15 21.08
CA ARG A 211 13.14 -12.69 22.32
C ARG A 211 14.19 -11.75 22.92
N LYS A 212 13.70 -10.69 23.57
CA LYS A 212 14.43 -9.93 24.61
C LYS A 212 13.52 -8.83 25.13
N ALA A 213 13.44 -8.58 26.40
CA ALA A 213 14.24 -8.95 27.55
C ALA A 213 13.30 -9.08 28.74
N ARG A 214 13.23 -10.27 29.32
CA ARG A 214 12.87 -10.41 30.72
C ARG A 214 14.19 -10.58 31.46
N SER A 215 14.72 -9.54 31.99
CA SER A 215 15.70 -9.50 33.06
C SER A 215 15.25 -8.43 34.05
#